data_e157b069d95b44a07c83d5546c320a68
#
_entry.id   e157b069d95b44a07c83d5546c320a68
#
_cell.length_a   1.000
_cell.length_b   1.000
_cell.length_c   1.000
_cell.angle_alpha   90.00
_cell.angle_beta   90.00
_cell.angle_gamma   90.00
#
_symmetry.space_group_name_H-M   'P 1'
#
loop_
_entity.id
_entity.type
_entity.pdbx_description
1 polymer ?
#
loop_
_entity_poly.entity_id
_entity_poly.type
_entity_poly.pdbx_seq_one_letter_code
_entity_poly.pdbx_strand_id
1 'polypeptide(L)'
;MASLTISGITIDYSELELNLERLPRNEQWQDEVYEFLESWFNDSKTIAVPTSGSTGKPKMIELYKEDVKRSAHYTLRSLNLEQDMKALICLPLSYIAGKLMLVRCLEGQLDCHIIRPSANPLQNISHRIDFTAITPYQLHHTLAISTERTKLSSISNVLVGGSGVNFADREVVSKFQNNTFLTYGMTETITHIALQRLSKGREEGSFKLIDPAFAISTDENGILMIHSPYNHMPLVVTNDIVELTSKNSFEFLGRSDLVINSGGVKIHPEQVEKKLEKLLDQKYLIGSLSHPSLGEQVILMIEGEEPKKRLKEQLKQNILKVLKPYERPKRIHYLESFTYTKTGKVDRTKTLTELK
;
A
#
# COMPACT_ATOMS: atom_id res chain seq x y z
N MET A 1 -29.09 6.72 6.53
CA MET A 1 -29.47 5.68 5.56
C MET A 1 -28.28 5.37 4.69
N ALA A 2 -28.09 4.09 4.40
CA ALA A 2 -26.97 3.62 3.56
C ALA A 2 -27.12 4.14 2.12
N SER A 3 -26.21 4.97 1.70
CA SER A 3 -26.30 5.69 0.42
C SER A 3 -24.93 5.92 -0.20
N LEU A 4 -24.94 6.24 -1.48
CA LEU A 4 -23.79 6.72 -2.24
C LEU A 4 -23.96 8.22 -2.50
N THR A 5 -22.97 8.99 -2.08
CA THR A 5 -22.89 10.42 -2.37
C THR A 5 -21.68 10.73 -3.24
N ILE A 6 -21.90 11.38 -4.38
CA ILE A 6 -20.85 11.82 -5.31
C ILE A 6 -21.18 13.21 -5.85
N SER A 7 -20.29 14.18 -5.70
CA SER A 7 -20.47 15.57 -6.17
C SER A 7 -21.80 16.20 -5.74
N GLY A 8 -22.28 15.90 -4.53
CA GLY A 8 -23.53 16.42 -3.98
C GLY A 8 -24.82 15.68 -4.41
N ILE A 9 -24.70 14.67 -5.27
CA ILE A 9 -25.82 13.79 -5.62
C ILE A 9 -25.77 12.57 -4.70
N THR A 10 -26.88 12.30 -4.00
CA THR A 10 -27.03 11.15 -3.10
C THR A 10 -28.08 10.20 -3.66
N ILE A 11 -27.76 8.90 -3.70
CA ILE A 11 -28.66 7.83 -4.14
C ILE A 11 -28.62 6.72 -3.10
N ASP A 12 -29.78 6.31 -2.61
CA ASP A 12 -29.91 5.17 -1.70
C ASP A 12 -29.49 3.86 -2.40
N TYR A 13 -28.84 2.95 -1.69
CA TYR A 13 -28.38 1.70 -2.32
C TYR A 13 -29.52 0.84 -2.89
N SER A 14 -30.71 0.89 -2.29
CA SER A 14 -31.89 0.20 -2.81
C SER A 14 -32.33 0.66 -4.20
N GLU A 15 -31.94 1.88 -4.59
CA GLU A 15 -32.29 2.49 -5.88
C GLU A 15 -31.09 2.64 -6.80
N LEU A 16 -29.86 2.39 -6.31
CA LEU A 16 -28.63 2.74 -7.01
C LEU A 16 -28.52 2.03 -8.37
N GLU A 17 -28.78 0.73 -8.43
CA GLU A 17 -28.72 -0.04 -9.68
C GLU A 17 -29.68 0.49 -10.76
N LEU A 18 -30.86 0.93 -10.35
CA LEU A 18 -31.91 1.45 -11.26
C LEU A 18 -31.71 2.91 -11.65
N ASN A 19 -30.83 3.62 -10.98
CA ASN A 19 -30.64 5.08 -11.14
C ASN A 19 -29.19 5.47 -11.41
N LEU A 20 -28.39 4.59 -12.03
CA LEU A 20 -26.99 4.89 -12.34
C LEU A 20 -26.85 6.13 -13.23
N GLU A 21 -27.81 6.39 -14.13
CA GLU A 21 -27.80 7.55 -15.02
C GLU A 21 -27.90 8.90 -14.27
N ARG A 22 -28.31 8.90 -13.00
CA ARG A 22 -28.31 10.11 -12.15
C ARG A 22 -26.92 10.46 -11.63
N LEU A 23 -25.95 9.56 -11.73
CA LEU A 23 -24.58 9.83 -11.29
C LEU A 23 -23.94 10.88 -12.22
N PRO A 24 -23.16 11.82 -11.66
CA PRO A 24 -22.49 12.83 -12.47
C PRO A 24 -21.37 12.19 -13.30
N ARG A 25 -21.21 12.67 -14.55
CA ARG A 25 -20.20 12.21 -15.51
C ARG A 25 -19.48 13.37 -16.18
N ASN A 26 -19.17 14.42 -15.41
CA ASN A 26 -18.55 15.64 -15.92
C ASN A 26 -17.02 15.58 -15.92
N GLU A 27 -16.45 14.60 -15.21
CA GLU A 27 -15.00 14.40 -15.07
C GLU A 27 -14.66 12.91 -15.16
N GLN A 28 -13.47 12.58 -15.69
CA GLN A 28 -13.03 11.20 -15.90
C GLN A 28 -13.16 10.31 -14.65
N TRP A 29 -12.84 10.81 -13.46
CA TRP A 29 -12.95 10.02 -12.23
C TRP A 29 -14.40 9.63 -11.88
N GLN A 30 -15.39 10.43 -12.32
CA GLN A 30 -16.81 10.12 -12.17
C GLN A 30 -17.23 9.04 -13.17
N ASP A 31 -16.71 9.08 -14.40
CA ASP A 31 -16.91 8.01 -15.37
C ASP A 31 -16.36 6.68 -14.85
N GLU A 32 -15.19 6.68 -14.20
CA GLU A 32 -14.63 5.47 -13.56
C GLU A 32 -15.58 4.87 -12.50
N VAL A 33 -16.29 5.72 -11.74
CA VAL A 33 -17.31 5.27 -10.76
C VAL A 33 -18.50 4.63 -11.48
N TYR A 34 -19.02 5.31 -12.49
CA TYR A 34 -20.16 4.82 -13.27
C TYR A 34 -19.84 3.48 -13.94
N GLU A 35 -18.76 3.40 -14.69
CA GLU A 35 -18.31 2.19 -15.40
C GLU A 35 -18.10 1.01 -14.45
N PHE A 36 -17.54 1.28 -13.26
CA PHE A 36 -17.38 0.24 -12.26
C PHE A 36 -18.74 -0.26 -11.73
N LEU A 37 -19.65 0.63 -11.36
CA LEU A 37 -21.00 0.25 -10.89
C LEU A 37 -21.78 -0.50 -11.95
N GLU A 38 -21.74 -0.06 -13.22
CA GLU A 38 -22.32 -0.78 -14.34
C GLU A 38 -21.76 -2.20 -14.47
N SER A 39 -20.44 -2.36 -14.37
CA SER A 39 -19.78 -3.67 -14.38
C SER A 39 -20.11 -4.51 -13.14
N TRP A 40 -20.36 -3.87 -11.98
CA TRP A 40 -20.70 -4.55 -10.76
C TRP A 40 -22.12 -5.10 -10.74
N PHE A 41 -23.08 -4.34 -11.26
CA PHE A 41 -24.50 -4.73 -11.28
C PHE A 41 -24.90 -5.59 -12.48
N ASN A 42 -24.10 -5.66 -13.55
CA ASN A 42 -24.40 -6.51 -14.70
C ASN A 42 -24.35 -8.02 -14.37
N ASP A 43 -24.87 -8.86 -15.26
CA ASP A 43 -24.95 -10.33 -15.11
C ASP A 43 -23.60 -11.06 -15.15
N SER A 44 -22.49 -10.37 -15.44
CA SER A 44 -21.17 -10.99 -15.46
C SER A 44 -20.81 -11.51 -14.07
N LYS A 45 -20.24 -12.69 -13.99
CA LYS A 45 -19.73 -13.28 -12.75
C LYS A 45 -18.41 -12.67 -12.28
N THR A 46 -17.74 -11.92 -13.16
CA THR A 46 -16.40 -11.36 -12.92
C THR A 46 -16.37 -9.86 -13.12
N ILE A 47 -15.34 -9.24 -12.55
CA ILE A 47 -14.90 -7.88 -12.86
C ILE A 47 -13.45 -7.92 -13.33
N ALA A 48 -13.13 -7.11 -14.34
CA ALA A 48 -11.77 -6.96 -14.84
C ALA A 48 -11.01 -5.89 -14.04
N VAL A 49 -9.80 -6.21 -13.60
CA VAL A 49 -8.92 -5.27 -12.88
C VAL A 49 -7.51 -5.28 -13.46
N PRO A 50 -6.88 -4.12 -13.66
CA PRO A 50 -5.49 -4.06 -14.09
C PRO A 50 -4.56 -4.38 -12.92
N THR A 51 -3.53 -5.21 -13.16
CA THR A 51 -2.44 -5.36 -12.20
C THR A 51 -1.51 -4.15 -12.29
N SER A 52 -0.97 -3.73 -11.16
CA SER A 52 0.02 -2.63 -11.09
C SER A 52 1.43 -3.05 -11.54
N GLY A 53 1.57 -4.12 -12.34
CA GLY A 53 2.80 -4.78 -12.77
C GLY A 53 4.08 -3.97 -12.61
N SER A 54 4.99 -4.42 -11.76
CA SER A 54 6.32 -3.82 -11.54
C SER A 54 7.27 -4.00 -12.74
N THR A 55 6.91 -4.84 -13.70
CA THR A 55 7.81 -5.31 -14.77
C THR A 55 7.32 -5.08 -16.21
N GLY A 56 6.18 -4.38 -16.44
CA GLY A 56 5.71 -4.23 -17.82
C GLY A 56 4.32 -3.62 -17.99
N LYS A 57 3.68 -3.93 -19.12
CA LYS A 57 2.30 -3.52 -19.41
C LYS A 57 1.36 -4.12 -18.35
N PRO A 58 0.38 -3.35 -17.83
CA PRO A 58 -0.62 -3.88 -16.92
C PRO A 58 -1.31 -5.10 -17.54
N LYS A 59 -1.36 -6.21 -16.80
CA LYS A 59 -2.17 -7.37 -17.20
C LYS A 59 -3.55 -7.21 -16.61
N MET A 60 -4.59 -7.52 -17.36
CA MET A 60 -5.95 -7.60 -16.84
C MET A 60 -6.15 -8.95 -16.16
N ILE A 61 -6.67 -8.92 -14.94
CA ILE A 61 -7.08 -10.11 -14.17
C ILE A 61 -8.59 -10.05 -13.99
N GLU A 62 -9.23 -11.20 -14.21
CA GLU A 62 -10.65 -11.38 -13.91
C GLU A 62 -10.80 -11.85 -12.46
N LEU A 63 -11.57 -11.10 -11.67
CA LEU A 63 -11.91 -11.44 -10.28
C LEU A 63 -13.38 -11.82 -10.19
N TYR A 64 -13.68 -12.95 -9.57
CA TYR A 64 -15.06 -13.36 -9.35
C TYR A 64 -15.74 -12.48 -8.32
N LYS A 65 -16.92 -11.93 -8.67
CA LYS A 65 -17.69 -11.03 -7.80
C LYS A 65 -17.98 -11.67 -6.44
N GLU A 66 -18.24 -12.97 -6.38
CA GLU A 66 -18.47 -13.68 -5.10
C GLU A 66 -17.26 -13.65 -4.18
N ASP A 67 -16.03 -13.83 -4.72
CA ASP A 67 -14.80 -13.76 -3.93
C ASP A 67 -14.49 -12.32 -3.53
N VAL A 68 -14.80 -11.34 -4.39
CA VAL A 68 -14.68 -9.90 -4.10
C VAL A 68 -15.63 -9.50 -2.96
N LYS A 69 -16.90 -9.95 -2.97
CA LYS A 69 -17.85 -9.75 -1.87
C LYS A 69 -17.34 -10.37 -0.57
N ARG A 70 -16.86 -11.61 -0.63
CA ARG A 70 -16.26 -12.29 0.53
C ARG A 70 -15.10 -11.51 1.13
N SER A 71 -14.22 -10.97 0.26
CA SER A 71 -13.11 -10.11 0.65
C SER A 71 -13.58 -8.83 1.38
N ALA A 72 -14.65 -8.20 0.88
CA ALA A 72 -15.25 -7.05 1.54
C ALA A 72 -15.75 -7.39 2.94
N HIS A 73 -16.47 -8.50 3.10
CA HIS A 73 -16.96 -8.96 4.41
C HIS A 73 -15.84 -9.27 5.41
N TYR A 74 -14.70 -9.83 4.98
CA TYR A 74 -13.54 -10.00 5.86
C TYR A 74 -13.03 -8.66 6.39
N THR A 75 -12.92 -7.64 5.53
CA THR A 75 -12.51 -6.30 5.96
C THR A 75 -13.52 -5.66 6.91
N LEU A 76 -14.82 -5.72 6.57
CA LEU A 76 -15.89 -5.16 7.39
C LEU A 76 -15.87 -5.73 8.82
N ARG A 77 -15.75 -7.05 8.93
CA ARG A 77 -15.65 -7.73 10.24
C ARG A 77 -14.39 -7.38 11.00
N SER A 78 -13.22 -7.41 10.34
CA SER A 78 -11.93 -7.16 11.00
C SER A 78 -11.79 -5.76 11.57
N LEU A 79 -12.49 -4.78 10.97
CA LEU A 79 -12.49 -3.38 11.39
C LEU A 79 -13.74 -2.98 12.18
N ASN A 80 -14.66 -3.91 12.43
CA ASN A 80 -15.97 -3.67 13.07
C ASN A 80 -16.71 -2.50 12.39
N LEU A 81 -16.81 -2.56 11.05
CA LEU A 81 -17.56 -1.58 10.28
C LEU A 81 -19.03 -2.00 10.24
N GLU A 82 -19.89 -1.10 10.69
CA GLU A 82 -21.33 -1.33 10.82
C GLU A 82 -22.10 -0.46 9.81
N GLN A 83 -23.31 -0.86 9.53
CA GLN A 83 -24.23 -0.12 8.67
C GLN A 83 -24.32 1.36 9.08
N ASP A 84 -24.50 2.24 8.10
CA ASP A 84 -24.61 3.70 8.24
C ASP A 84 -23.34 4.41 8.75
N MET A 85 -22.23 3.68 9.03
CA MET A 85 -20.94 4.31 9.25
C MET A 85 -20.47 5.05 7.99
N LYS A 86 -19.90 6.25 8.18
CA LYS A 86 -19.47 7.12 7.07
C LYS A 86 -18.13 6.71 6.50
N ALA A 87 -18.12 6.32 5.22
CA ALA A 87 -16.95 5.94 4.48
C ALA A 87 -16.56 7.01 3.46
N LEU A 88 -15.26 7.34 3.38
CA LEU A 88 -14.70 8.23 2.36
C LEU A 88 -13.91 7.45 1.34
N ILE A 89 -14.28 7.54 0.07
CA ILE A 89 -13.51 7.02 -1.07
C ILE A 89 -12.80 8.19 -1.75
N CYS A 90 -11.48 8.19 -1.66
CA CYS A 90 -10.57 9.19 -2.23
C CYS A 90 -9.48 8.56 -3.12
N LEU A 91 -9.66 7.29 -3.47
CA LEU A 91 -8.78 6.53 -4.37
C LEU A 91 -9.44 6.40 -5.75
N PRO A 92 -8.67 6.44 -6.85
CA PRO A 92 -9.22 6.24 -8.19
C PRO A 92 -9.84 4.84 -8.34
N LEU A 93 -11.01 4.75 -8.96
CA LEU A 93 -11.67 3.47 -9.25
C LEU A 93 -11.08 2.74 -10.47
N SER A 94 -10.22 3.37 -11.25
CA SER A 94 -9.37 2.69 -12.24
C SER A 94 -8.43 1.64 -11.60
N TYR A 95 -8.15 1.76 -10.30
CA TYR A 95 -7.35 0.78 -9.55
C TYR A 95 -8.22 -0.06 -8.60
N ILE A 96 -7.75 -1.29 -8.33
CA ILE A 96 -8.44 -2.23 -7.47
C ILE A 96 -8.75 -1.66 -6.08
N ALA A 97 -7.86 -0.85 -5.50
CA ALA A 97 -8.03 -0.28 -4.17
C ALA A 97 -9.29 0.61 -4.06
N GLY A 98 -9.55 1.47 -5.06
CA GLY A 98 -10.77 2.27 -5.14
C GLY A 98 -12.01 1.41 -5.34
N LYS A 99 -11.95 0.46 -6.28
CA LYS A 99 -13.05 -0.50 -6.53
C LYS A 99 -13.45 -1.25 -5.27
N LEU A 100 -12.47 -1.79 -4.54
CA LEU A 100 -12.73 -2.55 -3.30
C LEU A 100 -13.23 -1.68 -2.15
N MET A 101 -12.89 -0.38 -2.11
CA MET A 101 -13.52 0.53 -1.15
C MET A 101 -15.02 0.67 -1.45
N LEU A 102 -15.40 0.83 -2.72
CA LEU A 102 -16.81 0.94 -3.10
C LEU A 102 -17.57 -0.36 -2.81
N VAL A 103 -16.99 -1.53 -3.12
CA VAL A 103 -17.62 -2.82 -2.79
C VAL A 103 -17.84 -2.97 -1.27
N ARG A 104 -16.87 -2.55 -0.44
CA ARG A 104 -17.05 -2.55 1.03
C ARG A 104 -18.21 -1.65 1.46
N CYS A 105 -18.37 -0.50 0.83
CA CYS A 105 -19.49 0.39 1.13
C CYS A 105 -20.84 -0.25 0.76
N LEU A 106 -20.94 -0.88 -0.42
CA LEU A 106 -22.14 -1.57 -0.87
C LEU A 106 -22.49 -2.75 0.02
N GLU A 107 -21.55 -3.67 0.26
CA GLU A 107 -21.75 -4.88 1.05
C GLU A 107 -21.95 -4.60 2.54
N GLY A 108 -21.35 -3.53 3.07
CA GLY A 108 -21.49 -3.09 4.47
C GLY A 108 -22.63 -2.12 4.70
N GLN A 109 -23.34 -1.70 3.65
CA GLN A 109 -24.40 -0.68 3.73
C GLN A 109 -23.89 0.60 4.45
N LEU A 110 -22.65 1.06 4.08
CA LEU A 110 -22.06 2.26 4.66
C LEU A 110 -22.59 3.52 3.99
N ASP A 111 -22.62 4.64 4.70
CA ASP A 111 -22.86 5.97 4.10
C ASP A 111 -21.60 6.42 3.34
N CYS A 112 -21.60 6.18 2.03
CA CYS A 112 -20.43 6.30 1.17
C CYS A 112 -20.33 7.67 0.52
N HIS A 113 -19.23 8.36 0.76
CA HIS A 113 -18.89 9.63 0.11
C HIS A 113 -17.69 9.42 -0.83
N ILE A 114 -17.92 9.66 -2.14
CA ILE A 114 -16.86 9.58 -3.15
C ILE A 114 -16.45 11.00 -3.54
N ILE A 115 -15.16 11.27 -3.47
CA ILE A 115 -14.55 12.54 -3.86
C ILE A 115 -13.50 12.37 -4.95
N ARG A 116 -13.19 13.46 -5.64
CA ARG A 116 -12.09 13.48 -6.61
C ARG A 116 -10.77 13.05 -5.94
N PRO A 117 -10.07 12.06 -6.50
CA PRO A 117 -8.75 11.66 -5.99
C PRO A 117 -7.76 12.83 -6.03
N SER A 118 -7.09 13.05 -4.89
CA SER A 118 -6.08 14.11 -4.75
C SER A 118 -5.00 13.72 -3.76
N ALA A 119 -3.91 14.48 -3.70
CA ALA A 119 -2.86 14.30 -2.70
C ALA A 119 -3.37 14.60 -1.27
N ASN A 120 -4.29 15.58 -1.12
CA ASN A 120 -4.87 16.03 0.14
C ASN A 120 -6.36 15.72 0.21
N PRO A 121 -6.77 14.45 0.41
CA PRO A 121 -8.17 14.05 0.31
C PRO A 121 -9.07 14.63 1.41
N LEU A 122 -8.50 15.08 2.54
CA LEU A 122 -9.27 15.60 3.67
C LEU A 122 -9.46 17.12 3.65
N GLN A 123 -8.88 17.83 2.67
CA GLN A 123 -8.88 19.29 2.61
C GLN A 123 -10.29 19.88 2.77
N ASN A 124 -11.23 19.40 1.98
CA ASN A 124 -12.60 19.92 1.91
C ASN A 124 -13.63 19.08 2.71
N ILE A 125 -13.17 18.13 3.52
CA ILE A 125 -14.06 17.33 4.35
C ILE A 125 -14.41 18.10 5.63
N SER A 126 -15.70 18.38 5.83
CA SER A 126 -16.22 19.10 7.01
C SER A 126 -17.09 18.23 7.92
N HIS A 127 -17.44 17.02 7.50
CA HIS A 127 -18.24 16.08 8.27
C HIS A 127 -17.38 14.93 8.83
N ARG A 128 -17.91 14.23 9.82
CA ARG A 128 -17.26 13.06 10.40
C ARG A 128 -17.12 11.96 9.36
N ILE A 129 -15.97 11.29 9.37
CA ILE A 129 -15.71 10.06 8.62
C ILE A 129 -15.33 8.98 9.63
N ASP A 130 -15.84 7.77 9.46
CA ASP A 130 -15.54 6.62 10.30
C ASP A 130 -14.54 5.67 9.64
N PHE A 131 -14.50 5.62 8.30
CA PHE A 131 -13.63 4.72 7.56
C PHE A 131 -13.09 5.34 6.27
N THR A 132 -11.81 5.14 5.99
CA THR A 132 -11.19 5.49 4.71
C THR A 132 -9.98 4.60 4.40
N ALA A 133 -9.59 4.55 3.12
CA ALA A 133 -8.33 3.99 2.68
C ALA A 133 -7.56 5.05 1.87
N ILE A 134 -6.27 5.17 2.15
CA ILE A 134 -5.36 6.13 1.51
C ILE A 134 -4.06 5.47 1.11
N THR A 135 -3.34 6.11 0.18
CA THR A 135 -1.96 5.70 -0.16
C THR A 135 -0.96 6.33 0.82
N PRO A 136 0.27 5.79 0.95
CA PRO A 136 1.36 6.46 1.68
C PRO A 136 1.66 7.87 1.17
N TYR A 137 1.47 8.12 -0.13
CA TYR A 137 1.61 9.45 -0.71
C TYR A 137 0.56 10.42 -0.15
N GLN A 138 -0.72 10.03 -0.12
CA GLN A 138 -1.80 10.82 0.48
C GLN A 138 -1.60 10.99 1.99
N LEU A 139 -1.16 9.94 2.69
CA LEU A 139 -0.81 10.01 4.11
C LEU A 139 0.23 11.11 4.36
N HIS A 140 1.36 11.07 3.63
CA HIS A 140 2.44 12.05 3.77
C HIS A 140 1.96 13.49 3.61
N HIS A 141 1.22 13.78 2.53
CA HIS A 141 0.67 15.12 2.29
C HIS A 141 -0.35 15.55 3.34
N THR A 142 -1.22 14.66 3.77
CA THR A 142 -2.20 14.93 4.85
C THR A 142 -1.50 15.23 6.18
N LEU A 143 -0.44 14.51 6.53
CA LEU A 143 0.31 14.73 7.77
C LEU A 143 1.08 16.06 7.79
N ALA A 144 1.45 16.60 6.63
CA ALA A 144 2.14 17.88 6.51
C ALA A 144 1.26 19.08 6.92
N ILE A 145 -0.06 18.94 6.82
CA ILE A 145 -1.04 20.00 7.12
C ILE A 145 -1.71 19.72 8.46
N SER A 146 -1.52 20.60 9.46
CA SER A 146 -1.97 20.37 10.83
C SER A 146 -3.48 20.11 10.95
N THR A 147 -4.31 20.86 10.22
CA THR A 147 -5.78 20.69 10.22
C THR A 147 -6.20 19.35 9.62
N GLU A 148 -5.55 18.92 8.54
CA GLU A 148 -5.85 17.64 7.89
C GLU A 148 -5.33 16.46 8.72
N ARG A 149 -4.15 16.60 9.34
CA ARG A 149 -3.63 15.62 10.29
C ARG A 149 -4.59 15.41 11.47
N THR A 150 -5.21 16.48 11.99
CA THR A 150 -6.24 16.38 13.02
C THR A 150 -7.47 15.64 12.52
N LYS A 151 -7.96 15.95 11.32
CA LYS A 151 -9.07 15.22 10.69
C LYS A 151 -8.72 13.74 10.55
N LEU A 152 -7.53 13.40 10.03
CA LEU A 152 -7.10 12.01 9.86
C LEU A 152 -7.07 11.25 11.18
N SER A 153 -6.55 11.87 12.25
CA SER A 153 -6.50 11.26 13.58
C SER A 153 -7.88 11.04 14.22
N SER A 154 -8.93 11.72 13.73
CA SER A 154 -10.32 11.58 14.19
C SER A 154 -11.10 10.50 13.43
N ILE A 155 -10.62 10.02 12.28
CA ILE A 155 -11.25 8.92 11.52
C ILE A 155 -11.05 7.62 12.30
N SER A 156 -12.13 6.90 12.58
CA SER A 156 -12.09 5.69 13.44
C SER A 156 -11.17 4.60 12.89
N ASN A 157 -11.26 4.33 11.57
CA ASN A 157 -10.48 3.29 10.90
C ASN A 157 -9.84 3.84 9.61
N VAL A 158 -8.52 3.77 9.51
CA VAL A 158 -7.75 4.20 8.34
C VAL A 158 -6.89 3.05 7.83
N LEU A 159 -7.06 2.68 6.57
CA LEU A 159 -6.19 1.76 5.87
C LEU A 159 -5.18 2.54 5.03
N VAL A 160 -3.91 2.21 5.17
CA VAL A 160 -2.82 2.75 4.35
C VAL A 160 -2.28 1.62 3.48
N GLY A 161 -2.35 1.76 2.16
CA GLY A 161 -1.99 0.65 1.29
C GLY A 161 -1.28 1.04 0.01
N GLY A 162 -0.70 0.03 -0.65
CA GLY A 162 -0.03 0.18 -1.93
C GLY A 162 1.50 0.19 -1.87
N SER A 163 2.11 0.65 -0.78
CA SER A 163 3.56 0.56 -0.51
C SER A 163 3.85 0.77 0.97
N GLY A 164 5.11 0.64 1.38
CA GLY A 164 5.53 0.95 2.75
C GLY A 164 5.34 2.43 3.10
N VAL A 165 5.20 2.72 4.38
CA VAL A 165 5.15 4.08 4.96
C VAL A 165 6.55 4.43 5.46
N ASN A 166 7.04 5.63 5.19
CA ASN A 166 8.34 6.09 5.66
C ASN A 166 8.37 6.26 7.19
N PHE A 167 9.58 6.33 7.75
CA PHE A 167 9.77 6.38 9.20
C PHE A 167 9.12 7.63 9.84
N ALA A 168 9.31 8.81 9.25
CA ALA A 168 8.80 10.06 9.80
C ALA A 168 7.26 10.05 9.91
N ASP A 169 6.58 9.60 8.85
CA ASP A 169 5.12 9.49 8.85
C ASP A 169 4.63 8.43 9.86
N ARG A 170 5.34 7.30 9.99
CA ARG A 170 5.05 6.29 11.03
C ARG A 170 5.17 6.84 12.43
N GLU A 171 6.20 7.65 12.72
CA GLU A 171 6.38 8.29 14.02
C GLU A 171 5.25 9.27 14.37
N VAL A 172 4.71 9.99 13.38
CA VAL A 172 3.54 10.86 13.59
C VAL A 172 2.29 10.02 13.85
N VAL A 173 2.02 9.02 13.01
CA VAL A 173 0.83 8.15 13.10
C VAL A 173 0.85 7.31 14.39
N SER A 174 2.01 6.92 14.90
CA SER A 174 2.12 6.14 16.14
C SER A 174 1.47 6.81 17.34
N LYS A 175 1.37 8.15 17.32
CA LYS A 175 0.75 8.96 18.38
C LYS A 175 -0.78 9.04 18.26
N PHE A 176 -1.36 8.59 17.16
CA PHE A 176 -2.81 8.63 16.95
C PHE A 176 -3.52 7.61 17.86
N GLN A 177 -4.74 7.95 18.28
CA GLN A 177 -5.58 7.07 19.12
C GLN A 177 -6.61 6.28 18.30
N ASN A 178 -6.72 6.55 17.01
CA ASN A 178 -7.60 5.83 16.09
C ASN A 178 -6.99 4.48 15.66
N ASN A 179 -7.66 3.75 14.79
CA ASN A 179 -7.16 2.52 14.19
C ASN A 179 -6.56 2.83 12.80
N THR A 180 -5.26 3.07 12.74
CA THR A 180 -4.54 3.25 11.47
C THR A 180 -3.67 2.02 11.21
N PHE A 181 -3.85 1.38 10.04
CA PHE A 181 -3.16 0.15 9.67
C PHE A 181 -2.47 0.29 8.31
N LEU A 182 -1.28 -0.26 8.21
CA LEU A 182 -0.65 -0.60 6.93
C LEU A 182 -1.23 -1.94 6.46
N THR A 183 -1.59 -2.01 5.18
CA THR A 183 -2.17 -3.22 4.58
C THR A 183 -1.11 -4.04 3.84
N TYR A 184 -1.23 -5.37 3.92
CA TYR A 184 -0.50 -6.29 3.07
C TYR A 184 -1.47 -7.08 2.20
N GLY A 185 -1.26 -7.03 0.89
CA GLY A 185 -2.06 -7.71 -0.12
C GLY A 185 -1.66 -7.31 -1.53
N MET A 186 -2.22 -7.98 -2.49
CA MET A 186 -1.96 -7.80 -3.92
C MET A 186 -3.24 -8.09 -4.73
N THR A 187 -3.20 -7.88 -6.05
CA THR A 187 -4.37 -8.15 -6.92
C THR A 187 -4.72 -9.63 -6.89
N GLU A 188 -3.71 -10.50 -6.78
CA GLU A 188 -3.84 -11.95 -6.71
C GLU A 188 -4.49 -12.43 -5.40
N THR A 189 -4.52 -11.61 -4.37
CA THR A 189 -5.29 -11.85 -3.13
C THR A 189 -6.58 -11.02 -3.06
N ILE A 190 -7.01 -10.45 -4.20
CA ILE A 190 -8.14 -9.52 -4.34
C ILE A 190 -7.84 -8.20 -3.62
N THR A 191 -7.52 -8.27 -2.34
CA THR A 191 -7.21 -7.12 -1.47
C THR A 191 -6.18 -7.51 -0.41
N HIS A 192 -6.11 -6.71 0.65
CA HIS A 192 -5.28 -7.04 1.80
C HIS A 192 -5.80 -8.27 2.54
N ILE A 193 -4.88 -9.09 2.96
CA ILE A 193 -5.11 -10.29 3.78
C ILE A 193 -4.59 -10.11 5.21
N ALA A 194 -3.71 -9.13 5.40
CA ALA A 194 -3.11 -8.87 6.70
C ALA A 194 -2.95 -7.36 6.95
N LEU A 195 -2.94 -6.99 8.21
CA LEU A 195 -2.83 -5.61 8.69
C LEU A 195 -1.69 -5.50 9.71
N GLN A 196 -0.89 -4.44 9.59
CA GLN A 196 0.08 -4.02 10.58
C GLN A 196 -0.41 -2.72 11.22
N ARG A 197 -0.53 -2.68 12.55
CA ARG A 197 -0.93 -1.46 13.25
C ARG A 197 0.17 -0.41 13.20
N LEU A 198 -0.18 0.82 12.82
CA LEU A 198 0.72 1.97 12.82
C LEU A 198 0.47 2.93 13.99
N SER A 199 -0.72 2.94 14.57
CA SER A 199 -1.18 3.84 15.63
C SER A 199 -1.13 3.19 17.02
N LYS A 200 -1.48 3.95 18.08
CA LYS A 200 -1.62 3.48 19.47
C LYS A 200 -0.33 2.89 20.06
N GLY A 201 0.77 3.62 19.89
CA GLY A 201 2.04 3.24 20.54
C GLY A 201 2.80 2.12 19.84
N ARG A 202 2.48 1.84 18.56
CA ARG A 202 3.26 0.99 17.66
C ARG A 202 3.67 -0.37 18.26
N GLU A 203 2.89 -1.38 18.02
CA GLU A 203 3.38 -2.76 18.10
C GLU A 203 4.25 -3.04 16.89
N GLU A 204 5.49 -3.48 17.12
CA GLU A 204 6.49 -3.60 16.08
C GLU A 204 6.18 -4.69 15.06
N GLY A 205 6.29 -4.30 13.80
CA GLY A 205 6.80 -5.12 12.70
C GLY A 205 5.86 -6.10 12.05
N SER A 206 5.00 -6.80 12.75
CA SER A 206 4.29 -7.96 12.19
C SER A 206 2.96 -7.58 11.52
N PHE A 207 2.73 -8.13 10.35
CA PHE A 207 1.41 -8.19 9.71
C PHE A 207 0.61 -9.35 10.31
N LYS A 208 -0.62 -9.08 10.74
CA LYS A 208 -1.55 -10.08 11.27
C LYS A 208 -2.67 -10.31 10.28
N LEU A 209 -2.99 -11.60 10.02
CA LEU A 209 -4.11 -11.98 9.16
C LEU A 209 -5.43 -11.36 9.66
N ILE A 210 -6.25 -10.88 8.70
CA ILE A 210 -7.54 -10.23 9.01
C ILE A 210 -8.63 -11.19 9.41
N ASP A 211 -8.50 -12.45 9.01
CA ASP A 211 -9.51 -13.49 9.28
C ASP A 211 -8.83 -14.87 9.38
N PRO A 212 -9.28 -15.74 10.29
CA PRO A 212 -8.73 -17.09 10.47
C PRO A 212 -8.99 -18.04 9.28
N ALA A 213 -9.83 -17.66 8.32
CA ALA A 213 -10.01 -18.42 7.08
C ALA A 213 -8.79 -18.36 6.15
N PHE A 214 -7.91 -17.35 6.32
CA PHE A 214 -6.62 -17.34 5.65
C PHE A 214 -5.60 -18.17 6.43
N ALA A 215 -4.70 -18.84 5.71
CA ALA A 215 -3.51 -19.44 6.30
C ALA A 215 -2.26 -19.02 5.51
N ILE A 216 -1.13 -19.01 6.18
CA ILE A 216 0.16 -18.66 5.60
C ILE A 216 1.19 -19.74 5.90
N SER A 217 2.09 -19.93 4.95
CA SER A 217 3.28 -20.78 5.10
C SER A 217 4.43 -20.18 4.32
N THR A 218 5.63 -20.71 4.48
CA THR A 218 6.79 -20.35 3.67
C THR A 218 7.41 -21.57 3.02
N ASP A 219 8.05 -21.39 1.88
CA ASP A 219 8.95 -22.40 1.32
C ASP A 219 10.31 -22.41 2.04
N GLU A 220 11.24 -23.24 1.56
CA GLU A 220 12.62 -23.37 2.09
C GLU A 220 13.45 -22.07 1.97
N ASN A 221 13.06 -21.13 1.11
CA ASN A 221 13.72 -19.84 0.91
C ASN A 221 13.04 -18.71 1.68
N GLY A 222 11.99 -18.99 2.46
CA GLY A 222 11.21 -18.01 3.18
C GLY A 222 10.17 -17.26 2.32
N ILE A 223 9.88 -17.74 1.12
CA ILE A 223 8.87 -17.16 0.23
C ILE A 223 7.48 -17.38 0.83
N LEU A 224 6.73 -16.31 1.00
CA LEU A 224 5.37 -16.36 1.54
C LEU A 224 4.42 -17.06 0.56
N MET A 225 3.74 -18.06 1.07
CA MET A 225 2.61 -18.74 0.42
C MET A 225 1.34 -18.43 1.19
N ILE A 226 0.31 -17.95 0.50
CA ILE A 226 -0.96 -17.53 1.06
C ILE A 226 -2.02 -18.53 0.62
N HIS A 227 -2.59 -19.24 1.58
CA HIS A 227 -3.77 -20.10 1.38
C HIS A 227 -5.00 -19.24 1.64
N SER A 228 -5.75 -18.94 0.59
CA SER A 228 -6.90 -18.05 0.67
C SER A 228 -8.20 -18.85 0.73
N PRO A 229 -9.25 -18.29 1.35
CA PRO A 229 -10.58 -18.92 1.38
C PRO A 229 -11.37 -18.71 0.07
N TYR A 230 -10.76 -18.10 -0.95
CA TYR A 230 -11.42 -17.82 -2.22
C TYR A 230 -11.46 -19.04 -3.12
N ASN A 231 -12.63 -19.30 -3.71
CA ASN A 231 -12.84 -20.50 -4.52
C ASN A 231 -11.95 -20.54 -5.77
N HIS A 232 -11.68 -19.36 -6.36
CA HIS A 232 -10.99 -19.23 -7.63
C HIS A 232 -9.50 -18.88 -7.50
N MET A 233 -9.05 -18.62 -6.27
CA MET A 233 -7.64 -18.27 -5.96
C MET A 233 -7.22 -18.91 -4.63
N PRO A 234 -7.22 -20.25 -4.52
CA PRO A 234 -7.01 -20.93 -3.23
C PRO A 234 -5.57 -20.83 -2.73
N LEU A 235 -4.58 -20.64 -3.62
CA LEU A 235 -3.17 -20.52 -3.27
C LEU A 235 -2.51 -19.43 -4.08
N VAL A 236 -1.80 -18.53 -3.39
CA VAL A 236 -0.94 -17.50 -4.00
C VAL A 236 0.46 -17.70 -3.50
N VAL A 237 1.40 -17.99 -4.40
CA VAL A 237 2.84 -17.99 -4.12
C VAL A 237 3.38 -16.61 -4.47
N THR A 238 3.92 -15.92 -3.50
CA THR A 238 4.39 -14.54 -3.68
C THR A 238 5.87 -14.50 -4.10
N ASN A 239 6.41 -13.30 -4.32
CA ASN A 239 7.86 -13.05 -4.39
C ASN A 239 8.38 -12.41 -3.08
N ASP A 240 7.59 -12.41 -2.02
CA ASP A 240 7.93 -11.75 -0.78
C ASP A 240 8.55 -12.74 0.21
N ILE A 241 9.71 -12.38 0.74
CA ILE A 241 10.39 -13.14 1.78
C ILE A 241 9.90 -12.62 3.13
N VAL A 242 9.49 -13.54 4.00
CA VAL A 242 8.95 -13.21 5.31
C VAL A 242 9.54 -14.10 6.41
N GLU A 243 9.42 -13.64 7.64
CA GLU A 243 9.61 -14.44 8.84
C GLU A 243 8.25 -14.63 9.52
N LEU A 244 7.82 -15.90 9.68
CA LEU A 244 6.57 -16.18 10.39
C LEU A 244 6.78 -15.95 11.89
N THR A 245 6.06 -14.98 12.45
CA THR A 245 6.11 -14.68 13.90
C THR A 245 5.08 -15.50 14.69
N SER A 246 4.05 -16.00 14.00
CA SER A 246 3.08 -16.97 14.49
C SER A 246 2.37 -17.67 13.32
N LYS A 247 1.44 -18.58 13.60
CA LYS A 247 0.62 -19.22 12.56
C LYS A 247 -0.26 -18.25 11.75
N ASN A 248 -0.47 -17.03 12.23
CA ASN A 248 -1.34 -16.03 11.61
C ASN A 248 -0.69 -14.65 11.52
N SER A 249 0.63 -14.56 11.70
CA SER A 249 1.37 -13.30 11.57
C SER A 249 2.78 -13.50 11.04
N PHE A 250 3.28 -12.48 10.35
CA PHE A 250 4.61 -12.50 9.74
C PHE A 250 5.23 -11.10 9.70
N GLU A 251 6.56 -11.06 9.64
CA GLU A 251 7.34 -9.87 9.30
C GLU A 251 7.77 -9.92 7.84
N PHE A 252 7.59 -8.82 7.12
CA PHE A 252 8.10 -8.66 5.77
C PHE A 252 9.60 -8.34 5.81
N LEU A 253 10.40 -9.18 5.16
CA LEU A 253 11.86 -9.01 5.10
C LEU A 253 12.33 -8.35 3.81
N GLY A 254 11.62 -8.58 2.70
CA GLY A 254 11.98 -8.04 1.39
C GLY A 254 11.43 -8.89 0.26
N ARG A 255 11.86 -8.56 -0.96
CA ARG A 255 11.46 -9.30 -2.15
C ARG A 255 12.59 -10.20 -2.65
N SER A 256 12.24 -11.40 -3.08
CA SER A 256 13.20 -12.40 -3.58
C SER A 256 13.90 -11.93 -4.87
N ASP A 257 13.20 -11.18 -5.71
CA ASP A 257 13.71 -10.61 -6.97
C ASP A 257 14.64 -9.39 -6.74
N LEU A 258 14.75 -8.90 -5.50
CA LEU A 258 15.62 -7.78 -5.12
C LEU A 258 16.82 -8.22 -4.26
N VAL A 259 16.89 -9.50 -3.87
CA VAL A 259 18.00 -10.02 -3.03
C VAL A 259 19.35 -9.81 -3.72
N ILE A 260 20.29 -9.19 -3.03
CA ILE A 260 21.65 -8.94 -3.48
C ILE A 260 22.57 -10.07 -3.01
N ASN A 261 23.28 -10.73 -3.94
CA ASN A 261 24.25 -11.77 -3.62
C ASN A 261 25.67 -11.19 -3.63
N SER A 262 26.16 -10.77 -2.47
CA SER A 262 27.46 -10.14 -2.34
C SER A 262 28.45 -11.04 -1.60
N GLY A 263 29.40 -11.60 -2.32
CA GLY A 263 30.43 -12.49 -1.75
C GLY A 263 29.84 -13.74 -1.07
N GLY A 264 28.74 -14.29 -1.61
CA GLY A 264 28.04 -15.45 -1.05
C GLY A 264 27.06 -15.15 0.08
N VAL A 265 26.91 -13.87 0.45
CA VAL A 265 25.92 -13.42 1.45
C VAL A 265 24.70 -12.89 0.75
N LYS A 266 23.51 -13.42 1.11
CA LYS A 266 22.21 -12.89 0.67
C LYS A 266 21.86 -11.65 1.52
N ILE A 267 21.66 -10.52 0.89
CA ILE A 267 21.33 -9.23 1.51
C ILE A 267 19.97 -8.79 1.01
N HIS A 268 19.06 -8.47 1.93
CA HIS A 268 17.73 -7.94 1.63
C HIS A 268 17.80 -6.41 1.64
N PRO A 269 17.67 -5.72 0.49
CA PRO A 269 17.79 -4.27 0.41
C PRO A 269 16.84 -3.56 1.37
N GLU A 270 15.60 -4.02 1.48
CA GLU A 270 14.57 -3.42 2.32
C GLU A 270 14.94 -3.45 3.82
N GLN A 271 15.63 -4.52 4.27
CA GLN A 271 16.13 -4.61 5.65
C GLN A 271 17.27 -3.62 5.89
N VAL A 272 18.13 -3.43 4.90
CA VAL A 272 19.22 -2.43 4.99
C VAL A 272 18.63 -1.02 4.99
N GLU A 273 17.65 -0.75 4.12
CA GLU A 273 16.92 0.51 4.07
C GLU A 273 16.26 0.81 5.42
N LYS A 274 15.57 -0.16 6.02
CA LYS A 274 14.95 -0.01 7.35
C LYS A 274 15.96 0.41 8.42
N LYS A 275 17.20 -0.07 8.37
CA LYS A 275 18.25 0.33 9.31
C LYS A 275 18.75 1.76 9.08
N LEU A 276 18.69 2.24 7.83
CA LEU A 276 19.13 3.58 7.45
C LEU A 276 18.05 4.65 7.64
N GLU A 277 16.79 4.28 7.89
CA GLU A 277 15.64 5.21 7.89
C GLU A 277 15.75 6.37 8.89
N LYS A 278 16.54 6.22 9.97
CA LYS A 278 16.82 7.29 10.94
C LYS A 278 18.00 8.19 10.57
N LEU A 279 18.75 7.83 9.53
CA LEU A 279 19.95 8.56 9.11
C LEU A 279 19.72 9.43 7.88
N LEU A 280 18.64 9.20 7.15
CA LEU A 280 18.38 9.81 5.85
C LEU A 280 16.95 10.32 5.81
N ASP A 281 16.80 11.64 5.63
CA ASP A 281 15.50 12.30 5.42
C ASP A 281 15.09 12.29 3.93
N GLN A 282 16.09 12.25 3.04
CA GLN A 282 15.87 12.15 1.60
C GLN A 282 15.34 10.78 1.22
N LYS A 283 14.73 10.66 0.05
CA LYS A 283 14.42 9.35 -0.53
C LYS A 283 15.72 8.65 -0.90
N TYR A 284 15.80 7.39 -0.59
CA TYR A 284 16.96 6.55 -0.87
C TYR A 284 16.53 5.13 -1.18
N LEU A 285 17.42 4.38 -1.79
CA LEU A 285 17.28 2.94 -1.98
C LEU A 285 18.64 2.24 -1.98
N ILE A 286 18.63 1.00 -1.54
CA ILE A 286 19.74 0.07 -1.63
C ILE A 286 19.60 -0.74 -2.91
N GLY A 287 20.67 -0.86 -3.66
CA GLY A 287 20.73 -1.68 -4.85
C GLY A 287 22.08 -2.34 -5.01
N SER A 288 22.33 -2.95 -6.15
CA SER A 288 23.60 -3.56 -6.46
C SER A 288 24.14 -3.18 -7.83
N LEU A 289 25.45 -3.23 -7.95
CA LEU A 289 26.17 -3.20 -9.22
C LEU A 289 27.04 -4.47 -9.32
N SER A 290 27.26 -4.93 -10.53
CA SER A 290 28.16 -6.05 -10.81
C SER A 290 29.56 -5.78 -10.26
N HIS A 291 30.19 -6.78 -9.65
CA HIS A 291 31.55 -6.70 -9.08
C HIS A 291 32.35 -7.95 -9.41
N PRO A 292 33.60 -7.84 -9.90
CA PRO A 292 34.38 -8.98 -10.40
C PRO A 292 34.58 -10.10 -9.39
N SER A 293 34.78 -9.78 -8.10
CA SER A 293 35.07 -10.77 -7.06
C SER A 293 33.92 -11.07 -6.11
N LEU A 294 32.91 -10.21 -6.04
CA LEU A 294 31.76 -10.38 -5.12
C LEU A 294 30.51 -10.87 -5.85
N GLY A 295 30.52 -10.93 -7.18
CA GLY A 295 29.30 -11.05 -7.99
C GLY A 295 28.54 -9.73 -8.02
N GLU A 296 28.02 -9.31 -6.87
CA GLU A 296 27.35 -8.03 -6.70
C GLU A 296 27.96 -7.23 -5.54
N GLN A 297 28.03 -5.90 -5.70
CA GLN A 297 28.38 -4.98 -4.61
C GLN A 297 27.17 -4.13 -4.23
N VAL A 298 26.95 -4.02 -2.92
CA VAL A 298 25.90 -3.15 -2.38
C VAL A 298 26.22 -1.69 -2.65
N ILE A 299 25.22 -0.93 -3.12
CA ILE A 299 25.30 0.52 -3.31
C ILE A 299 24.12 1.20 -2.61
N LEU A 300 24.32 2.45 -2.20
CA LEU A 300 23.27 3.34 -1.71
C LEU A 300 23.03 4.42 -2.75
N MET A 301 21.78 4.60 -3.16
CA MET A 301 21.35 5.72 -4.00
C MET A 301 20.50 6.66 -3.16
N ILE A 302 20.75 7.96 -3.28
CA ILE A 302 20.03 9.03 -2.56
C ILE A 302 19.51 10.01 -3.59
N GLU A 303 18.21 10.35 -3.50
CA GLU A 303 17.58 11.37 -4.33
C GLU A 303 17.97 12.76 -3.83
N GLY A 304 18.49 13.60 -4.72
CA GLY A 304 18.92 14.96 -4.44
C GLY A 304 20.38 15.24 -4.75
N GLU A 305 20.81 16.45 -4.43
CA GLU A 305 22.18 16.90 -4.66
C GLU A 305 23.19 16.25 -3.71
N GLU A 306 24.41 16.05 -4.21
CA GLU A 306 25.51 15.56 -3.39
C GLU A 306 25.87 16.58 -2.30
N PRO A 307 25.84 16.22 -1.01
CA PRO A 307 26.12 17.14 0.07
C PRO A 307 27.62 17.48 0.13
N LYS A 308 27.97 18.59 0.83
CA LYS A 308 29.34 18.98 1.07
C LYS A 308 30.14 17.83 1.71
N LYS A 309 31.42 17.74 1.39
CA LYS A 309 32.35 16.67 1.79
C LYS A 309 32.24 16.27 3.28
N ARG A 310 32.11 17.26 4.19
CA ARG A 310 31.97 17.02 5.64
C ARG A 310 30.73 16.20 5.98
N LEU A 311 29.57 16.53 5.40
CA LEU A 311 28.29 15.83 5.64
C LEU A 311 28.33 14.42 5.02
N LYS A 312 28.95 14.27 3.88
CA LYS A 312 29.14 12.97 3.22
C LYS A 312 29.97 12.02 4.09
N GLU A 313 31.08 12.51 4.66
CA GLU A 313 31.91 11.72 5.58
C GLU A 313 31.17 11.39 6.89
N GLN A 314 30.40 12.34 7.44
CA GLN A 314 29.55 12.08 8.60
C GLN A 314 28.51 11.00 8.34
N LEU A 315 27.82 11.03 7.18
CA LEU A 315 26.88 9.99 6.77
C LEU A 315 27.56 8.62 6.69
N LYS A 316 28.75 8.53 6.03
CA LYS A 316 29.51 7.28 5.97
C LYS A 316 29.82 6.73 7.37
N GLN A 317 30.28 7.57 8.30
CA GLN A 317 30.57 7.14 9.66
C GLN A 317 29.31 6.64 10.40
N ASN A 318 28.16 7.27 10.17
CA ASN A 318 26.90 6.83 10.76
C ASN A 318 26.44 5.50 10.17
N ILE A 319 26.57 5.31 8.85
CA ILE A 319 26.29 4.03 8.17
C ILE A 319 27.13 2.89 8.77
N LEU A 320 28.42 3.13 9.02
CA LEU A 320 29.32 2.12 9.62
C LEU A 320 28.87 1.68 11.02
N LYS A 321 28.17 2.53 11.78
CA LYS A 321 27.69 2.22 13.13
C LYS A 321 26.43 1.34 13.12
N VAL A 322 25.57 1.45 12.09
CA VAL A 322 24.27 0.78 12.07
C VAL A 322 24.24 -0.46 11.16
N LEU A 323 25.12 -0.53 10.15
CA LEU A 323 25.15 -1.63 9.20
C LEU A 323 26.28 -2.61 9.49
N LYS A 324 25.96 -3.90 9.35
CA LYS A 324 26.96 -4.99 9.39
C LYS A 324 27.93 -4.86 8.21
N PRO A 325 29.18 -5.37 8.31
CA PRO A 325 30.21 -5.17 7.29
C PRO A 325 29.79 -5.53 5.86
N TYR A 326 29.02 -6.60 5.68
CA TYR A 326 28.54 -7.06 4.35
C TYR A 326 27.32 -6.25 3.84
N GLU A 327 26.57 -5.57 4.72
CA GLU A 327 25.45 -4.69 4.34
C GLU A 327 25.90 -3.30 3.91
N ARG A 328 27.17 -2.92 4.21
CA ARG A 328 27.69 -1.58 3.98
C ARG A 328 27.83 -1.27 2.51
N PRO A 329 27.18 -0.19 2.01
CA PRO A 329 27.33 0.23 0.64
C PRO A 329 28.79 0.53 0.31
N LYS A 330 29.30 -0.02 -0.78
CA LYS A 330 30.64 0.26 -1.30
C LYS A 330 30.73 1.61 -1.97
N ARG A 331 29.59 2.09 -2.50
CA ARG A 331 29.46 3.42 -3.14
C ARG A 331 28.14 4.07 -2.70
N ILE A 332 28.17 5.40 -2.64
CA ILE A 332 26.98 6.24 -2.44
C ILE A 332 26.84 7.09 -3.70
N HIS A 333 25.70 6.98 -4.36
CA HIS A 333 25.36 7.72 -5.55
C HIS A 333 24.25 8.74 -5.22
N TYR A 334 24.35 9.94 -5.76
CA TYR A 334 23.34 10.97 -5.66
C TYR A 334 22.73 11.17 -7.05
N LEU A 335 21.42 11.12 -7.12
CA LEU A 335 20.64 11.28 -8.35
C LEU A 335 19.70 12.46 -8.14
N GLU A 336 19.62 13.37 -9.11
CA GLU A 336 18.74 14.54 -9.03
C GLU A 336 17.29 14.13 -8.75
N SER A 337 16.82 13.08 -9.40
CA SER A 337 15.51 12.47 -9.19
C SER A 337 15.56 10.97 -9.47
N PHE A 338 14.77 10.20 -8.76
CA PHE A 338 14.54 8.78 -9.08
C PHE A 338 13.52 8.64 -10.22
N THR A 339 13.56 7.51 -10.92
CA THR A 339 12.49 7.16 -11.86
C THR A 339 11.28 6.62 -11.11
N TYR A 340 10.09 7.16 -11.41
CA TYR A 340 8.85 6.76 -10.76
C TYR A 340 7.92 6.02 -11.73
N THR A 341 7.16 5.07 -11.19
CA THR A 341 6.04 4.43 -11.90
C THR A 341 4.84 5.40 -12.01
N LYS A 342 3.87 5.09 -12.86
CA LYS A 342 2.61 5.87 -12.97
C LYS A 342 1.84 5.97 -11.64
N THR A 343 2.07 5.06 -10.71
CA THR A 343 1.46 5.04 -9.38
C THR A 343 2.28 5.78 -8.32
N GLY A 344 3.36 6.46 -8.70
CA GLY A 344 4.22 7.23 -7.79
C GLY A 344 5.21 6.39 -6.96
N LYS A 345 5.36 5.10 -7.25
CA LYS A 345 6.38 4.25 -6.62
C LYS A 345 7.72 4.41 -7.33
N VAL A 346 8.83 4.32 -6.60
CA VAL A 346 10.16 4.29 -7.21
C VAL A 346 10.31 3.02 -8.06
N ASP A 347 10.65 3.21 -9.33
CA ASP A 347 11.04 2.11 -10.23
C ASP A 347 12.54 1.81 -10.00
N ARG A 348 12.80 0.86 -9.09
CA ARG A 348 14.18 0.51 -8.66
C ARG A 348 15.05 0.09 -9.84
N THR A 349 14.50 -0.70 -10.75
CA THR A 349 15.24 -1.23 -11.91
C THR A 349 15.67 -0.10 -12.84
N LYS A 350 14.74 0.81 -13.17
CA LYS A 350 15.08 1.96 -14.03
C LYS A 350 16.03 2.93 -13.33
N THR A 351 15.80 3.24 -12.07
CA THR A 351 16.71 4.10 -11.29
C THR A 351 18.14 3.52 -11.25
N LEU A 352 18.30 2.19 -11.11
CA LEU A 352 19.60 1.54 -11.18
C LEU A 352 20.26 1.62 -12.57
N THR A 353 19.48 1.62 -13.65
CA THR A 353 20.02 1.72 -15.02
C THR A 353 20.62 3.10 -15.32
N GLU A 354 20.21 4.14 -14.62
CA GLU A 354 20.77 5.50 -14.76
C GLU A 354 22.22 5.61 -14.25
N LEU A 355 22.69 4.61 -13.48
CA LEU A 355 24.08 4.54 -12.99
C LEU A 355 25.02 3.80 -13.95
N LYS A 356 24.51 3.19 -15.02
CA LYS A 356 25.28 2.47 -16.02
C LYS A 356 25.58 3.35 -17.23
#